data_0a89ff295e68f2fbb427da39f524301a
#
_entry.id   0a89ff295e68f2fbb427da39f524301a
#
_cell.length_a   1.000
_cell.length_b   1.000
_cell.length_c   1.000
_cell.angle_alpha   90.00
_cell.angle_beta   90.00
_cell.angle_gamma   90.00
#
_symmetry.space_group_name_H-M   'P 1'
#
loop_
_entity.id
_entity.type
_entity.pdbx_description
1 polymer ?
#
loop_
_entity_poly.entity_id
_entity_poly.type
_entity_poly.pdbx_seq_one_letter_code
_entity_poly.pdbx_strand_id
1 'polypeptide(L)'
;FAQYLLAKEGIYACRRVARSDMEKIAKATRGKIVSNLGELSSFELGDAEIVEEVSHGEDVLTYIRGCKNPKAVTILVHGGSEHVIDEIKRALMDGLGDVASSLKSGLVVPGGGAIEVELSKRLREFGQSLSGREQLAVEEFASALEFIPTTLAENAGLDPIDILTELKSRHDSGEKNAGLNLFTNKVENVLEARIIEPYKIKSQAINSASEVAIMI
;
A
#
# COMPACT_ATOMS: atom_id res chain seq x y z
N PHE A 1 40.87 -1.89 7.04
CA PHE A 1 41.77 -2.61 7.99
C PHE A 1 40.97 -3.51 8.94
N ALA A 2 39.93 -2.98 9.64
CA ALA A 2 39.11 -3.79 10.56
C ALA A 2 38.47 -5.01 9.88
N GLN A 3 37.86 -4.83 8.67
CA GLN A 3 37.28 -5.96 7.91
C GLN A 3 38.32 -7.04 7.57
N TYR A 4 39.54 -6.65 7.24
CA TYR A 4 40.62 -7.60 6.97
C TYR A 4 41.00 -8.44 8.21
N LEU A 5 41.05 -7.80 9.38
CA LEU A 5 41.31 -8.49 10.64
C LEU A 5 40.21 -9.48 11.00
N LEU A 6 38.93 -9.05 10.84
CA LEU A 6 37.75 -9.89 11.09
C LEU A 6 37.72 -11.09 10.12
N ALA A 7 38.01 -10.86 8.84
CA ALA A 7 38.04 -11.91 7.85
C ALA A 7 39.15 -12.97 8.16
N LYS A 8 40.30 -12.55 8.74
CA LYS A 8 41.37 -13.43 9.17
C LYS A 8 40.93 -14.39 10.29
N GLU A 9 40.00 -13.93 11.13
CA GLU A 9 39.37 -14.71 12.20
C GLU A 9 38.12 -15.48 11.73
N GLY A 10 37.81 -15.48 10.42
CA GLY A 10 36.63 -16.13 9.84
C GLY A 10 35.33 -15.40 10.12
N ILE A 11 35.38 -14.11 10.49
CA ILE A 11 34.21 -13.31 10.80
C ILE A 11 33.87 -12.46 9.57
N TYR A 12 32.66 -12.64 9.03
CA TYR A 12 32.11 -11.78 7.99
C TYR A 12 31.82 -10.38 8.52
N ALA A 13 32.20 -9.35 7.80
CA ALA A 13 31.97 -7.96 8.20
C ALA A 13 31.61 -7.09 7.01
N CYS A 14 30.46 -6.44 7.09
CA CYS A 14 29.97 -5.48 6.12
C CYS A 14 30.00 -4.05 6.71
N ARG A 15 30.25 -3.06 5.87
CA ARG A 15 30.28 -1.63 6.24
C ARG A 15 29.23 -0.85 5.49
N ARG A 16 28.90 0.34 6.01
CA ARG A 16 27.92 1.27 5.39
C ARG A 16 26.52 0.68 5.26
N VAL A 17 26.12 -0.18 6.20
CA VAL A 17 24.77 -0.71 6.28
C VAL A 17 23.85 0.39 6.83
N ALA A 18 22.74 0.65 6.16
CA ALA A 18 21.76 1.62 6.63
C ALA A 18 21.17 1.16 7.97
N ARG A 19 20.87 2.13 8.86
CA ARG A 19 20.29 1.81 10.18
C ARG A 19 18.98 1.03 10.07
N SER A 20 18.14 1.37 9.09
CA SER A 20 16.89 0.66 8.80
C SER A 20 17.11 -0.82 8.48
N ASP A 21 18.19 -1.14 7.76
CA ASP A 21 18.52 -2.52 7.41
C ASP A 21 19.13 -3.27 8.60
N MET A 22 19.94 -2.61 9.42
CA MET A 22 20.40 -3.19 10.69
C MET A 22 19.24 -3.53 11.63
N GLU A 23 18.22 -2.66 11.71
CA GLU A 23 17.01 -2.92 12.50
C GLU A 23 16.20 -4.12 11.97
N LYS A 24 16.13 -4.28 10.65
CA LYS A 24 15.50 -5.47 10.03
C LYS A 24 16.30 -6.74 10.31
N ILE A 25 17.63 -6.67 10.19
CA ILE A 25 18.53 -7.79 10.51
C ILE A 25 18.38 -8.18 11.98
N ALA A 26 18.39 -7.21 12.89
CA ALA A 26 18.17 -7.47 14.32
C ALA A 26 16.82 -8.15 14.60
N LYS A 27 15.75 -7.73 13.91
CA LYS A 27 14.42 -8.37 14.00
C LYS A 27 14.41 -9.78 13.42
N ALA A 28 15.14 -10.04 12.34
CA ALA A 28 15.22 -11.34 11.69
C ALA A 28 16.01 -12.34 12.52
N THR A 29 17.18 -11.93 13.02
CA THR A 29 18.13 -12.77 13.75
C THR A 29 17.90 -12.80 15.27
N ARG A 30 17.09 -11.88 15.81
CA ARG A 30 16.91 -11.58 17.25
C ARG A 30 18.15 -10.98 17.92
N GLY A 31 19.14 -10.57 17.16
CA GLY A 31 20.30 -9.84 17.68
C GLY A 31 19.93 -8.43 18.13
N LYS A 32 20.78 -7.84 18.94
CA LYS A 32 20.64 -6.44 19.34
C LYS A 32 21.72 -5.59 18.68
N ILE A 33 21.33 -4.37 18.31
CA ILE A 33 22.29 -3.39 17.79
C ILE A 33 23.01 -2.78 18.99
N VAL A 34 24.32 -2.91 19.03
CA VAL A 34 25.19 -2.30 20.04
C VAL A 34 26.05 -1.22 19.39
N SER A 35 26.25 -0.12 20.09
CA SER A 35 27.08 0.99 19.62
C SER A 35 28.49 0.96 20.22
N ASN A 36 28.69 0.23 21.30
CA ASN A 36 29.95 0.14 22.01
C ASN A 36 30.40 -1.33 22.09
N LEU A 37 31.65 -1.60 21.70
CA LEU A 37 32.23 -2.94 21.78
C LEU A 37 32.27 -3.52 23.19
N GLY A 38 32.39 -2.66 24.23
CA GLY A 38 32.33 -3.06 25.62
C GLY A 38 30.99 -3.63 26.09
N GLU A 39 29.91 -3.36 25.35
CA GLU A 39 28.55 -3.86 25.62
C GLU A 39 28.25 -5.16 24.87
N LEU A 40 29.17 -5.63 24.01
CA LEU A 40 28.96 -6.82 23.21
C LEU A 40 29.20 -8.08 24.09
N SER A 41 28.12 -8.82 24.27
CA SER A 41 28.15 -10.12 24.95
C SER A 41 27.37 -11.16 24.12
N SER A 42 27.40 -12.41 24.57
CA SER A 42 26.64 -13.49 23.90
C SER A 42 25.14 -13.28 23.88
N PHE A 43 24.58 -12.42 24.77
CA PHE A 43 23.16 -12.12 24.84
C PHE A 43 22.67 -11.15 23.74
N GLU A 44 23.59 -10.38 23.14
CA GLU A 44 23.30 -9.44 22.06
C GLU A 44 23.42 -10.10 20.68
N LEU A 45 24.02 -11.30 20.61
CA LEU A 45 24.17 -12.02 19.35
C LEU A 45 22.82 -12.55 18.85
N GLY A 46 22.64 -12.52 17.53
CA GLY A 46 21.51 -13.13 16.85
C GLY A 46 21.84 -14.54 16.35
N ASP A 47 20.81 -15.26 15.91
CA ASP A 47 20.91 -16.60 15.35
C ASP A 47 20.63 -16.60 13.84
N ALA A 48 21.50 -17.23 13.07
CA ALA A 48 21.29 -17.56 11.66
C ALA A 48 22.05 -18.87 11.34
N GLU A 49 21.53 -19.68 10.44
CA GLU A 49 22.22 -20.89 10.01
C GLU A 49 23.36 -20.56 9.04
N ILE A 50 23.14 -19.61 8.14
CA ILE A 50 24.09 -19.25 7.08
C ILE A 50 24.13 -17.73 6.92
N VAL A 51 25.35 -17.19 6.82
CA VAL A 51 25.64 -15.85 6.33
C VAL A 51 26.59 -16.01 5.15
N GLU A 52 26.16 -15.62 3.96
CA GLU A 52 26.92 -15.84 2.73
C GLU A 52 26.85 -14.63 1.79
N GLU A 53 27.89 -14.45 1.00
CA GLU A 53 27.86 -13.53 -0.15
C GLU A 53 27.56 -14.32 -1.43
N VAL A 54 26.60 -13.83 -2.20
CA VAL A 54 26.23 -14.41 -3.50
C VAL A 54 26.30 -13.32 -4.56
N SER A 55 26.99 -13.60 -5.65
CA SER A 55 27.07 -12.70 -6.80
C SER A 55 25.89 -12.94 -7.73
N HIS A 56 25.19 -11.87 -8.07
CA HIS A 56 24.11 -11.82 -9.05
C HIS A 56 24.50 -10.86 -10.17
N GLY A 57 25.22 -11.37 -11.18
CA GLY A 57 25.81 -10.54 -12.23
C GLY A 57 26.91 -9.65 -11.67
N GLU A 58 26.75 -8.33 -11.76
CA GLU A 58 27.70 -7.35 -11.22
C GLU A 58 27.46 -7.02 -9.75
N ASP A 59 26.29 -7.37 -9.22
CA ASP A 59 25.90 -7.10 -7.84
C ASP A 59 26.32 -8.23 -6.90
N VAL A 60 26.83 -7.87 -5.72
CA VAL A 60 27.15 -8.80 -4.64
C VAL A 60 26.20 -8.57 -3.48
N LEU A 61 25.41 -9.58 -3.16
CA LEU A 61 24.41 -9.53 -2.11
C LEU A 61 24.80 -10.41 -0.93
N THR A 62 24.61 -9.90 0.28
CA THR A 62 24.79 -10.66 1.52
C THR A 62 23.46 -11.28 1.95
N TYR A 63 23.42 -12.59 2.06
CA TYR A 63 22.26 -13.34 2.53
C TYR A 63 22.46 -13.81 3.97
N ILE A 64 21.40 -13.63 4.76
CA ILE A 64 21.27 -14.17 6.11
C ILE A 64 20.08 -15.11 6.09
N ARG A 65 20.33 -16.42 6.21
CA ARG A 65 19.32 -17.47 6.05
C ARG A 65 19.21 -18.36 7.28
N GLY A 66 18.06 -19.06 7.38
CA GLY A 66 17.82 -20.02 8.46
C GLY A 66 17.65 -19.36 9.83
N CYS A 67 17.15 -18.14 9.89
CA CYS A 67 16.83 -17.48 11.16
C CYS A 67 15.67 -18.18 11.86
N LYS A 68 15.82 -18.49 13.13
CA LYS A 68 14.77 -19.12 13.95
C LYS A 68 13.65 -18.09 14.24
N ASN A 69 12.46 -18.29 13.66
CA ASN A 69 11.29 -17.43 13.88
C ASN A 69 11.53 -15.94 13.50
N PRO A 70 11.87 -15.66 12.22
CA PRO A 70 12.22 -14.32 11.76
C PRO A 70 10.99 -13.39 11.84
N LYS A 71 11.20 -12.17 12.34
CA LYS A 71 10.19 -11.09 12.36
C LYS A 71 10.37 -10.07 11.23
N ALA A 72 11.29 -10.31 10.35
CA ALA A 72 11.54 -9.55 9.13
C ALA A 72 12.00 -10.50 8.02
N VAL A 73 11.53 -10.23 6.81
CA VAL A 73 11.89 -10.97 5.59
C VAL A 73 12.21 -9.97 4.47
N THR A 74 12.95 -10.44 3.48
CA THR A 74 13.27 -9.65 2.29
C THR A 74 12.60 -10.27 1.07
N ILE A 75 11.97 -9.46 0.24
CA ILE A 75 11.48 -9.84 -1.07
C ILE A 75 12.49 -9.29 -2.08
N LEU A 76 13.20 -10.17 -2.76
CA LEU A 76 14.15 -9.80 -3.81
C LEU A 76 13.44 -9.84 -5.16
N VAL A 77 13.43 -8.69 -5.86
CA VAL A 77 12.80 -8.55 -7.16
C VAL A 77 13.85 -8.55 -8.25
N HIS A 78 13.70 -9.42 -9.23
CA HIS A 78 14.50 -9.47 -10.44
C HIS A 78 13.67 -9.02 -11.64
N GLY A 79 14.29 -8.33 -12.58
CA GLY A 79 13.63 -7.89 -13.81
C GLY A 79 14.62 -7.59 -14.92
N GLY A 80 14.14 -7.54 -16.15
CA GLY A 80 14.95 -7.30 -17.35
C GLY A 80 15.41 -5.84 -17.53
N SER A 81 14.82 -4.90 -16.79
CA SER A 81 15.22 -3.49 -16.77
C SER A 81 14.89 -2.85 -15.44
N GLU A 82 15.55 -1.74 -15.13
CA GLU A 82 15.34 -0.96 -13.91
C GLU A 82 13.90 -0.46 -13.79
N HIS A 83 13.31 0.00 -14.90
CA HIS A 83 11.91 0.45 -14.92
C HIS A 83 10.92 -0.66 -14.55
N VAL A 84 11.13 -1.89 -15.03
CA VAL A 84 10.30 -3.05 -14.68
C VAL A 84 10.47 -3.40 -13.21
N ILE A 85 11.69 -3.36 -12.69
CA ILE A 85 11.97 -3.62 -11.26
C ILE A 85 11.26 -2.58 -10.38
N ASP A 86 11.35 -1.31 -10.73
CA ASP A 86 10.72 -0.23 -9.96
C ASP A 86 9.20 -0.29 -9.99
N GLU A 87 8.60 -0.69 -11.11
CA GLU A 87 7.16 -0.89 -11.20
C GLU A 87 6.69 -2.07 -10.33
N ILE A 88 7.41 -3.20 -10.36
CA ILE A 88 7.11 -4.35 -9.51
C ILE A 88 7.28 -3.97 -8.02
N LYS A 89 8.32 -3.23 -7.66
CA LYS A 89 8.53 -2.73 -6.29
C LYS A 89 7.36 -1.85 -5.83
N ARG A 90 6.91 -0.93 -6.70
CA ARG A 90 5.75 -0.06 -6.41
C ARG A 90 4.49 -0.89 -6.18
N ALA A 91 4.16 -1.79 -7.11
CA ALA A 91 2.99 -2.65 -6.99
C ALA A 91 3.01 -3.52 -5.72
N LEU A 92 4.18 -4.07 -5.35
CA LEU A 92 4.35 -4.83 -4.11
C LEU A 92 4.17 -3.95 -2.86
N MET A 93 4.73 -2.73 -2.85
CA MET A 93 4.59 -1.82 -1.72
C MET A 93 3.16 -1.36 -1.52
N ASP A 94 2.44 -1.08 -2.61
CA ASP A 94 1.03 -0.70 -2.58
C ASP A 94 0.18 -1.86 -2.06
N GLY A 95 0.30 -3.05 -2.63
CA GLY A 95 -0.46 -4.22 -2.18
C GLY A 95 -0.17 -4.62 -0.73
N LEU A 96 1.09 -4.58 -0.29
CA LEU A 96 1.45 -4.85 1.11
C LEU A 96 0.93 -3.76 2.05
N GLY A 97 0.92 -2.49 1.61
CA GLY A 97 0.36 -1.36 2.34
C GLY A 97 -1.13 -1.53 2.58
N ASP A 98 -1.87 -1.89 1.53
CA ASP A 98 -3.32 -2.14 1.58
C ASP A 98 -3.67 -3.31 2.52
N VAL A 99 -2.96 -4.43 2.40
CA VAL A 99 -3.15 -5.58 3.28
C VAL A 99 -2.84 -5.21 4.75
N ALA A 100 -1.72 -4.52 4.99
CA ALA A 100 -1.35 -4.09 6.33
C ALA A 100 -2.36 -3.11 6.93
N SER A 101 -2.89 -2.17 6.13
CA SER A 101 -3.92 -1.22 6.55
C SER A 101 -5.23 -1.92 6.88
N SER A 102 -5.66 -2.87 6.03
CA SER A 102 -6.86 -3.67 6.24
C SER A 102 -6.78 -4.52 7.50
N LEU A 103 -5.65 -5.20 7.72
CA LEU A 103 -5.42 -6.01 8.92
C LEU A 103 -5.42 -5.17 10.22
N LYS A 104 -4.85 -3.96 10.17
CA LYS A 104 -4.80 -3.06 11.33
C LYS A 104 -6.16 -2.45 11.67
N SER A 105 -6.94 -2.07 10.66
CA SER A 105 -8.25 -1.44 10.85
C SER A 105 -9.38 -2.45 11.06
N GLY A 106 -9.23 -3.66 10.51
CA GLY A 106 -10.29 -4.67 10.46
C GLY A 106 -11.48 -4.31 9.56
N LEU A 107 -11.36 -3.22 8.78
CA LEU A 107 -12.45 -2.68 7.96
C LEU A 107 -12.01 -2.54 6.50
N VAL A 108 -12.88 -3.01 5.61
CA VAL A 108 -12.74 -2.84 4.15
C VAL A 108 -14.04 -2.28 3.56
N VAL A 109 -13.92 -1.68 2.39
CA VAL A 109 -15.04 -1.15 1.60
C VAL A 109 -14.96 -1.70 0.19
N PRO A 110 -16.07 -1.74 -0.57
CA PRO A 110 -16.03 -2.08 -1.97
C PRO A 110 -15.22 -1.05 -2.76
N GLY A 111 -14.39 -1.55 -3.70
CA GLY A 111 -13.56 -0.72 -4.58
C GLY A 111 -14.28 -0.31 -5.86
N GLY A 112 -13.51 0.01 -6.91
CA GLY A 112 -14.05 0.33 -8.24
C GLY A 112 -14.97 1.55 -8.27
N GLY A 113 -14.78 2.51 -7.37
CA GLY A 113 -15.61 3.71 -7.27
C GLY A 113 -16.97 3.51 -6.60
N ALA A 114 -17.28 2.31 -6.10
CA ALA A 114 -18.59 2.02 -5.48
C ALA A 114 -18.88 2.89 -4.26
N ILE A 115 -17.91 3.05 -3.36
CA ILE A 115 -18.10 3.84 -2.15
C ILE A 115 -18.26 5.33 -2.46
N GLU A 116 -17.56 5.84 -3.44
CA GLU A 116 -17.61 7.23 -3.88
C GLU A 116 -19.01 7.57 -4.45
N VAL A 117 -19.58 6.68 -5.26
CA VAL A 117 -20.92 6.85 -5.80
C VAL A 117 -21.99 6.76 -4.71
N GLU A 118 -21.86 5.81 -3.77
CA GLU A 118 -22.80 5.70 -2.63
C GLU A 118 -22.73 6.95 -1.74
N LEU A 119 -21.53 7.47 -1.48
CA LEU A 119 -21.35 8.70 -0.70
C LEU A 119 -21.92 9.91 -1.43
N SER A 120 -21.66 10.04 -2.74
CA SER A 120 -22.24 11.11 -3.57
C SER A 120 -23.75 11.11 -3.50
N LYS A 121 -24.40 9.95 -3.67
CA LYS A 121 -25.84 9.80 -3.55
C LYS A 121 -26.35 10.31 -2.20
N ARG A 122 -25.76 9.84 -1.10
CA ARG A 122 -26.16 10.24 0.26
C ARG A 122 -25.94 11.72 0.54
N LEU A 123 -24.87 12.30 0.00
CA LEU A 123 -24.61 13.74 0.10
C LEU A 123 -25.65 14.54 -0.66
N ARG A 124 -26.08 14.09 -1.84
CA ARG A 124 -27.18 14.74 -2.59
C ARG A 124 -28.53 14.66 -1.85
N GLU A 125 -28.83 13.50 -1.25
CA GLU A 125 -29.99 13.34 -0.37
C GLU A 125 -29.94 14.31 0.82
N PHE A 126 -28.79 14.41 1.47
CA PHE A 126 -28.57 15.37 2.56
C PHE A 126 -28.64 16.82 2.08
N GLY A 127 -28.09 17.13 0.93
CA GLY A 127 -28.15 18.46 0.31
C GLY A 127 -29.58 18.98 0.09
N GLN A 128 -30.54 18.07 -0.16
CA GLN A 128 -31.96 18.45 -0.28
C GLN A 128 -32.56 19.00 1.03
N SER A 129 -31.97 18.70 2.17
CA SER A 129 -32.39 19.25 3.47
C SER A 129 -31.81 20.64 3.76
N LEU A 130 -30.84 21.07 2.94
CA LEU A 130 -30.17 22.36 3.04
C LEU A 130 -30.72 23.37 2.05
N SER A 131 -30.33 24.63 2.19
CA SER A 131 -30.76 25.69 1.25
C SER A 131 -29.59 26.66 0.96
N GLY A 132 -29.68 27.31 -0.18
CA GLY A 132 -28.76 28.37 -0.56
C GLY A 132 -27.35 27.86 -0.83
N ARG A 133 -26.34 28.57 -0.29
CA ARG A 133 -24.91 28.27 -0.55
C ARG A 133 -24.45 26.95 0.04
N GLU A 134 -25.01 26.53 1.17
CA GLU A 134 -24.67 25.27 1.82
C GLU A 134 -25.09 24.08 0.95
N GLN A 135 -26.26 24.11 0.36
CA GLN A 135 -26.72 23.10 -0.58
C GLN A 135 -25.78 22.99 -1.79
N LEU A 136 -25.41 24.11 -2.39
CA LEU A 136 -24.48 24.12 -3.53
C LEU A 136 -23.12 23.51 -3.17
N ALA A 137 -22.58 23.84 -1.99
CA ALA A 137 -21.31 23.29 -1.54
C ALA A 137 -21.36 21.77 -1.37
N VAL A 138 -22.46 21.24 -0.84
CA VAL A 138 -22.63 19.78 -0.69
C VAL A 138 -22.80 19.09 -2.05
N GLU A 139 -23.51 19.71 -2.98
CA GLU A 139 -23.69 19.18 -4.35
C GLU A 139 -22.36 19.14 -5.12
N GLU A 140 -21.53 20.19 -5.01
CA GLU A 140 -20.20 20.22 -5.62
C GLU A 140 -19.25 19.19 -4.98
N PHE A 141 -19.31 19.02 -3.65
CA PHE A 141 -18.53 17.97 -2.98
C PHE A 141 -18.96 16.57 -3.43
N ALA A 142 -20.26 16.33 -3.58
CA ALA A 142 -20.78 15.08 -4.13
C ALA A 142 -20.28 14.84 -5.56
N SER A 143 -20.24 15.89 -6.39
CA SER A 143 -19.72 15.84 -7.75
C SER A 143 -18.20 15.56 -7.78
N ALA A 144 -17.44 16.10 -6.84
CA ALA A 144 -16.02 15.83 -6.72
C ALA A 144 -15.72 14.36 -6.39
N LEU A 145 -16.56 13.68 -5.60
CA LEU A 145 -16.42 12.24 -5.35
C LEU A 145 -16.66 11.41 -6.61
N GLU A 146 -17.57 11.82 -7.48
CA GLU A 146 -17.89 11.14 -8.75
C GLU A 146 -16.74 11.23 -9.76
N PHE A 147 -15.78 12.15 -9.56
CA PHE A 147 -14.61 12.27 -10.42
C PHE A 147 -13.72 11.02 -10.34
N ILE A 148 -13.71 10.32 -9.20
CA ILE A 148 -12.90 9.10 -9.02
C ILE A 148 -13.34 7.97 -9.96
N PRO A 149 -14.62 7.50 -9.93
CA PRO A 149 -15.07 6.47 -10.87
C PRO A 149 -15.03 6.93 -12.33
N THR A 150 -15.23 8.23 -12.61
CA THR A 150 -15.11 8.81 -13.95
C THR A 150 -13.69 8.64 -14.49
N THR A 151 -12.67 9.01 -13.69
CA THR A 151 -11.25 8.87 -14.05
C THR A 151 -10.85 7.39 -14.20
N LEU A 152 -11.40 6.49 -13.37
CA LEU A 152 -11.18 5.05 -13.53
C LEU A 152 -11.69 4.55 -14.89
N ALA A 153 -12.88 4.99 -15.31
CA ALA A 153 -13.43 4.63 -16.61
C ALA A 153 -12.59 5.17 -17.76
N GLU A 154 -12.18 6.44 -17.70
CA GLU A 154 -11.30 7.07 -18.69
C GLU A 154 -9.98 6.32 -18.85
N ASN A 155 -9.32 5.98 -17.74
CA ASN A 155 -8.05 5.25 -17.74
C ASN A 155 -8.19 3.82 -18.29
N ALA A 156 -9.39 3.24 -18.20
CA ALA A 156 -9.71 1.95 -18.78
C ALA A 156 -10.11 2.04 -20.27
N GLY A 157 -10.19 3.24 -20.84
CA GLY A 157 -10.64 3.47 -22.22
C GLY A 157 -12.15 3.25 -22.42
N LEU A 158 -12.94 3.36 -21.34
CA LEU A 158 -14.40 3.26 -21.35
C LEU A 158 -15.03 4.66 -21.43
N ASP A 159 -16.29 4.74 -21.86
CA ASP A 159 -17.03 5.98 -21.81
C ASP A 159 -17.36 6.34 -20.35
N PRO A 160 -16.82 7.44 -19.79
CA PRO A 160 -17.01 7.79 -18.40
C PRO A 160 -18.45 8.19 -18.08
N ILE A 161 -19.19 8.73 -19.04
CA ILE A 161 -20.59 9.15 -18.85
C ILE A 161 -21.49 7.92 -18.73
N ASP A 162 -21.30 6.94 -19.61
CA ASP A 162 -22.07 5.69 -19.59
C ASP A 162 -21.82 4.93 -18.29
N ILE A 163 -20.57 4.77 -17.89
CA ILE A 163 -20.19 4.06 -16.66
C ILE A 163 -20.73 4.77 -15.42
N LEU A 164 -20.58 6.09 -15.32
CA LEU A 164 -21.10 6.83 -14.18
C LEU A 164 -22.62 6.76 -14.08
N THR A 165 -23.31 6.82 -15.23
CA THR A 165 -24.76 6.71 -15.31
C THR A 165 -25.25 5.33 -14.88
N GLU A 166 -24.57 4.26 -15.32
CA GLU A 166 -24.88 2.89 -14.91
C GLU A 166 -24.63 2.70 -13.40
N LEU A 167 -23.50 3.19 -12.87
CA LEU A 167 -23.20 3.15 -11.44
C LEU A 167 -24.30 3.81 -10.62
N LYS A 168 -24.69 5.04 -10.97
CA LYS A 168 -25.76 5.77 -10.28
C LYS A 168 -27.07 5.00 -10.32
N SER A 169 -27.48 4.50 -11.48
CA SER A 169 -28.71 3.72 -11.65
C SER A 169 -28.74 2.49 -10.75
N ARG A 170 -27.63 1.75 -10.64
CA ARG A 170 -27.52 0.58 -9.76
C ARG A 170 -27.59 0.96 -8.28
N HIS A 171 -26.87 2.02 -7.88
CA HIS A 171 -26.94 2.52 -6.50
C HIS A 171 -28.34 3.04 -6.13
N ASP A 172 -29.06 3.63 -7.07
CA ASP A 172 -30.45 4.05 -6.88
C ASP A 172 -31.40 2.86 -6.71
N SER A 173 -31.09 1.75 -7.38
CA SER A 173 -31.79 0.47 -7.20
C SER A 173 -31.44 -0.26 -5.90
N GLY A 174 -30.51 0.27 -5.09
CA GLY A 174 -30.09 -0.30 -3.81
C GLY A 174 -28.88 -1.21 -3.86
N GLU A 175 -28.21 -1.34 -5.01
CA GLU A 175 -26.99 -2.15 -5.19
C GLU A 175 -25.73 -1.40 -4.69
N LYS A 176 -25.57 -1.28 -3.37
CA LYS A 176 -24.51 -0.47 -2.73
C LYS A 176 -23.08 -0.93 -3.04
N ASN A 177 -22.91 -2.15 -3.53
CA ASN A 177 -21.61 -2.72 -3.87
C ASN A 177 -21.35 -2.72 -5.38
N ALA A 178 -22.17 -2.01 -6.16
CA ALA A 178 -21.92 -1.85 -7.59
C ALA A 178 -20.74 -0.92 -7.82
N GLY A 179 -19.71 -1.43 -8.51
CA GLY A 179 -18.48 -0.70 -8.84
C GLY A 179 -17.95 -1.13 -10.19
N LEU A 180 -17.01 -0.38 -10.72
CA LEU A 180 -16.34 -0.69 -11.98
C LEU A 180 -15.25 -1.76 -11.76
N ASN A 181 -15.41 -2.91 -12.42
CA ASN A 181 -14.36 -3.92 -12.48
C ASN A 181 -13.51 -3.69 -13.74
N LEU A 182 -12.27 -3.26 -13.56
CA LEU A 182 -11.32 -3.00 -14.64
C LEU A 182 -10.82 -4.26 -15.36
N PHE A 183 -11.00 -5.45 -14.78
CA PHE A 183 -10.63 -6.71 -15.42
C PHE A 183 -11.68 -7.19 -16.43
N THR A 184 -12.95 -6.91 -16.12
CA THR A 184 -14.09 -7.28 -17.00
C THR A 184 -14.60 -6.10 -17.81
N ASN A 185 -14.18 -4.88 -17.49
CA ASN A 185 -14.67 -3.62 -18.05
C ASN A 185 -16.20 -3.45 -17.89
N LYS A 186 -16.74 -3.87 -16.75
CA LYS A 186 -18.17 -3.85 -16.47
C LYS A 186 -18.45 -3.33 -15.06
N VAL A 187 -19.64 -2.74 -14.91
CA VAL A 187 -20.21 -2.45 -13.60
C VAL A 187 -20.81 -3.74 -13.03
N GLU A 188 -20.36 -4.15 -11.87
CA GLU A 188 -20.83 -5.38 -11.20
C GLU A 188 -20.70 -5.29 -9.69
N ASN A 189 -21.14 -6.32 -8.95
CA ASN A 189 -20.92 -6.39 -7.51
C ASN A 189 -19.42 -6.65 -7.21
N VAL A 190 -18.69 -5.57 -6.97
CA VAL A 190 -17.23 -5.63 -6.76
C VAL A 190 -16.84 -6.33 -5.46
N LEU A 191 -17.74 -6.41 -4.48
CA LEU A 191 -17.47 -7.17 -3.27
C LEU A 191 -17.46 -8.68 -3.54
N GLU A 192 -18.37 -9.19 -4.36
CA GLU A 192 -18.36 -10.58 -4.83
C GLU A 192 -17.17 -10.86 -5.73
N ALA A 193 -16.78 -9.91 -6.56
CA ALA A 193 -15.58 -9.96 -7.39
C ALA A 193 -14.26 -9.84 -6.57
N ARG A 194 -14.35 -9.67 -5.23
CA ARG A 194 -13.22 -9.48 -4.31
C ARG A 194 -12.37 -8.25 -4.60
N ILE A 195 -12.96 -7.23 -5.17
CA ILE A 195 -12.33 -5.92 -5.37
C ILE A 195 -12.69 -5.08 -4.15
N ILE A 196 -11.78 -5.03 -3.20
CA ILE A 196 -11.95 -4.37 -1.91
C ILE A 196 -10.81 -3.40 -1.66
N GLU A 197 -11.09 -2.36 -0.90
CA GLU A 197 -10.10 -1.35 -0.50
C GLU A 197 -10.13 -1.16 1.02
N PRO A 198 -8.99 -0.78 1.65
CA PRO A 198 -8.97 -0.48 3.07
C PRO A 198 -9.82 0.76 3.38
N TYR A 199 -10.75 0.66 4.32
CA TYR A 199 -11.57 1.78 4.78
C TYR A 199 -10.73 3.01 5.18
N LYS A 200 -9.60 2.76 5.87
CA LYS A 200 -8.73 3.83 6.36
C LYS A 200 -8.16 4.69 5.24
N ILE A 201 -7.82 4.09 4.10
CA ILE A 201 -7.28 4.82 2.95
C ILE A 201 -8.33 5.76 2.37
N LYS A 202 -9.56 5.28 2.19
CA LYS A 202 -10.66 6.12 1.69
C LYS A 202 -11.01 7.25 2.64
N SER A 203 -11.12 6.95 3.93
CA SER A 203 -11.39 7.96 4.95
C SER A 203 -10.28 9.02 5.00
N GLN A 204 -9.01 8.61 4.95
CA GLN A 204 -7.88 9.53 4.94
C GLN A 204 -7.85 10.39 3.67
N ALA A 205 -8.12 9.80 2.51
CA ALA A 205 -8.13 10.53 1.24
C ALA A 205 -9.19 11.64 1.26
N ILE A 206 -10.42 11.34 1.70
CA ILE A 206 -11.51 12.31 1.78
C ILE A 206 -11.18 13.42 2.80
N ASN A 207 -10.68 13.06 3.97
CA ASN A 207 -10.33 14.04 5.01
C ASN A 207 -9.21 14.97 4.54
N SER A 208 -8.11 14.41 4.02
CA SER A 208 -6.97 15.23 3.57
C SER A 208 -7.35 16.12 2.39
N ALA A 209 -8.12 15.62 1.42
CA ALA A 209 -8.59 16.42 0.30
C ALA A 209 -9.49 17.57 0.77
N SER A 210 -10.39 17.31 1.73
CA SER A 210 -11.26 18.32 2.30
C SER A 210 -10.47 19.39 3.07
N GLU A 211 -9.48 19.00 3.88
CA GLU A 211 -8.62 19.94 4.60
C GLU A 211 -7.84 20.84 3.63
N VAL A 212 -7.28 20.27 2.56
CA VAL A 212 -6.57 21.07 1.54
C VAL A 212 -7.51 22.01 0.82
N ALA A 213 -8.71 21.56 0.44
CA ALA A 213 -9.71 22.40 -0.23
C ALA A 213 -10.18 23.58 0.64
N ILE A 214 -10.26 23.39 1.97
CA ILE A 214 -10.63 24.47 2.91
C ILE A 214 -9.50 25.50 3.06
N MET A 215 -8.23 25.10 2.86
CA MET A 215 -7.09 26.01 2.98
C MET A 215 -6.86 26.88 1.73
N ILE A 216 -7.44 26.53 0.58
CA ILE A 216 -7.39 27.31 -0.67
C ILE A 216 -8.51 28.36 -0.71
#